data_23405885f5604fe2948ea5278e57918a
#
_entry.id   23405885f5604fe2948ea5278e57918a
#
_cell.length_a   1.000
_cell.length_b   1.000
_cell.length_c   1.000
_cell.angle_alpha   90.00
_cell.angle_beta   90.00
_cell.angle_gamma   90.00
#
_symmetry.space_group_name_H-M   'P 1'
#
loop_
_entity.id
_entity.type
_entity.pdbx_description
1 polymer ?
#
loop_
_entity_poly.entity_id
_entity_poly.type
_entity_poly.pdbx_seq_one_letter_code
_entity_poly.pdbx_strand_id
1 'polypeptide(L)'
;MTATGKTYGDALYDLAAEEALCDELLEQVKLLARLFRENPQYPALLASPDIPREERLHLIGEALTGQVHPYLVNFLCLLCERGRLPAFAGCAARYEQRWLEGHNTVRGRVSSAVPLTETQLTALAARMGETLGKHVLLEGTVSPSLIG
;
A
#
# COMPACT_ATOMS: atom_id res chain seq x y z
N MET A 1 4.01 -11.96 -0.16
CA MET A 1 2.94 -11.55 0.77
C MET A 1 2.56 -12.70 1.67
N THR A 2 2.49 -12.48 2.97
CA THR A 2 2.11 -13.51 3.92
C THR A 2 0.59 -13.73 3.93
N ALA A 3 0.13 -14.87 4.44
CA ALA A 3 -1.30 -15.14 4.61
C ALA A 3 -1.95 -14.09 5.53
N THR A 4 -1.25 -13.66 6.57
CA THR A 4 -1.73 -12.60 7.48
C THR A 4 -1.93 -11.28 6.74
N GLY A 5 -0.95 -10.86 5.95
CA GLY A 5 -1.05 -9.63 5.16
C GLY A 5 -2.24 -9.67 4.21
N LYS A 6 -2.44 -10.79 3.53
CA LYS A 6 -3.57 -10.97 2.61
C LYS A 6 -4.91 -10.89 3.35
N THR A 7 -5.05 -11.63 4.44
CA THR A 7 -6.30 -11.70 5.20
C THR A 7 -6.71 -10.33 5.75
N TYR A 8 -5.78 -9.65 6.41
CA TYR A 8 -6.08 -8.34 7.01
C TYR A 8 -6.22 -7.25 5.94
N GLY A 9 -5.44 -7.33 4.86
CA GLY A 9 -5.57 -6.39 3.74
C GLY A 9 -6.93 -6.52 3.05
N ASP A 10 -7.39 -7.74 2.83
CA ASP A 10 -8.72 -8.00 2.28
C ASP A 10 -9.82 -7.45 3.19
N ALA A 11 -9.71 -7.67 4.50
CA ALA A 11 -10.69 -7.19 5.46
C ALA A 11 -10.78 -5.65 5.45
N LEU A 12 -9.63 -4.97 5.42
CA LEU A 12 -9.60 -3.51 5.36
C LEU A 12 -10.22 -2.99 4.07
N TYR A 13 -9.90 -3.61 2.93
CA TYR A 13 -10.48 -3.21 1.65
C TYR A 13 -11.99 -3.43 1.62
N ASP A 14 -12.48 -4.55 2.11
CA ASP A 14 -13.91 -4.85 2.14
C ASP A 14 -14.66 -3.83 3.00
N LEU A 15 -14.11 -3.46 4.15
CA LEU A 15 -14.69 -2.40 4.99
C LEU A 15 -14.71 -1.06 4.25
N ALA A 16 -13.61 -0.71 3.60
CA ALA A 16 -13.52 0.54 2.84
C ALA A 16 -14.54 0.57 1.69
N ALA A 17 -14.73 -0.56 1.02
CA ALA A 17 -15.71 -0.67 -0.07
C ALA A 17 -17.14 -0.49 0.42
N GLU A 18 -17.49 -1.08 1.57
CA GLU A 18 -18.82 -0.93 2.17
C GLU A 18 -19.13 0.53 2.52
N GLU A 19 -18.13 1.27 2.97
CA GLU A 19 -18.27 2.66 3.41
C GLU A 19 -17.93 3.68 2.32
N ALA A 20 -17.66 3.23 1.10
CA ALA A 20 -17.26 4.08 -0.03
C ALA A 20 -16.01 4.93 0.27
N LEU A 21 -15.03 4.35 0.96
CA LEU A 21 -13.80 5.00 1.39
C LEU A 21 -12.55 4.46 0.69
N CYS A 22 -12.70 3.67 -0.37
CA CYS A 22 -11.58 2.99 -1.00
C CYS A 22 -10.47 3.94 -1.46
N ASP A 23 -10.85 5.07 -2.07
CA ASP A 23 -9.88 6.03 -2.59
C ASP A 23 -9.19 6.81 -1.47
N GLU A 24 -9.96 7.26 -0.48
CA GLU A 24 -9.45 8.00 0.66
C GLU A 24 -8.46 7.17 1.47
N LEU A 25 -8.83 5.92 1.79
CA LEU A 25 -7.98 5.04 2.57
C LEU A 25 -6.76 4.57 1.78
N LEU A 26 -6.85 4.48 0.46
CA LEU A 26 -5.70 4.10 -0.37
C LEU A 26 -4.52 5.05 -0.14
N GLU A 27 -4.77 6.35 -0.21
CA GLU A 27 -3.70 7.34 -0.02
C GLU A 27 -3.10 7.25 1.38
N GLN A 28 -3.94 7.06 2.39
CA GLN A 28 -3.49 6.96 3.78
C GLN A 28 -2.71 5.67 4.04
N VAL A 29 -3.17 4.56 3.48
CA VAL A 29 -2.49 3.26 3.59
C VAL A 29 -1.11 3.33 2.95
N LYS A 30 -1.03 3.92 1.76
CA LYS A 30 0.26 4.09 1.06
C LYS A 30 1.21 4.99 1.84
N LEU A 31 0.70 6.08 2.40
CA LEU A 31 1.50 6.99 3.21
C LEU A 31 2.08 6.28 4.44
N LEU A 32 1.26 5.55 5.18
CA LEU A 32 1.70 4.83 6.36
C LEU A 32 2.70 3.73 6.03
N ALA A 33 2.48 3.01 4.95
CA ALA A 33 3.42 1.97 4.51
C ALA A 33 4.79 2.57 4.19
N ARG A 34 4.80 3.74 3.54
CA ARG A 34 6.04 4.45 3.24
C ARG A 34 6.73 4.94 4.50
N LEU A 35 5.98 5.53 5.43
CA LEU A 35 6.53 6.02 6.68
C LEU A 35 7.15 4.89 7.51
N PHE A 36 6.51 3.75 7.57
CA PHE A 36 7.03 2.60 8.29
C PHE A 36 8.28 2.02 7.62
N ARG A 37 8.34 2.04 6.29
CA ARG A 37 9.51 1.58 5.55
C ARG A 37 10.71 2.51 5.73
N GLU A 38 10.46 3.82 5.73
CA GLU A 38 11.51 4.83 5.91
C GLU A 38 11.97 4.94 7.36
N ASN A 39 11.11 4.55 8.31
CA ASN A 39 11.37 4.62 9.74
C ASN A 39 11.10 3.27 10.40
N PRO A 40 11.90 2.23 10.09
CA PRO A 40 11.61 0.87 10.56
C PRO A 40 11.69 0.71 12.08
N GLN A 41 12.34 1.64 12.77
CA GLN A 41 12.37 1.65 14.23
C GLN A 41 10.97 1.89 14.84
N TYR A 42 10.08 2.57 14.13
CA TYR A 42 8.77 2.91 14.64
C TYR A 42 7.86 1.67 14.76
N PRO A 43 7.62 0.89 13.69
CA PRO A 43 6.85 -0.34 13.83
C PRO A 43 7.53 -1.37 14.73
N ALA A 44 8.88 -1.39 14.78
CA ALA A 44 9.60 -2.26 15.70
C ALA A 44 9.32 -1.91 17.15
N LEU A 45 9.28 -0.62 17.49
CA LEU A 45 8.94 -0.15 18.83
C LEU A 45 7.51 -0.55 19.21
N LEU A 46 6.58 -0.37 18.31
CA LEU A 46 5.17 -0.70 18.54
C LEU A 46 4.91 -2.21 18.60
N ALA A 47 5.83 -3.01 18.13
CA ALA A 47 5.75 -4.47 18.20
C ALA A 47 6.56 -5.03 19.39
N SER A 48 7.26 -4.18 20.14
CA SER A 48 8.14 -4.63 21.22
C SER A 48 7.36 -5.18 22.42
N PRO A 49 7.67 -6.39 22.90
CA PRO A 49 7.04 -6.93 24.09
C PRO A 49 7.46 -6.21 25.37
N ASP A 50 8.54 -5.42 25.32
CA ASP A 50 9.04 -4.66 26.48
C ASP A 50 8.15 -3.46 26.83
N ILE A 51 7.30 -3.03 25.89
CA ILE A 51 6.37 -1.92 26.09
C ILE A 51 4.99 -2.53 26.37
N PRO A 52 4.31 -2.15 27.48
CA PRO A 52 2.96 -2.65 27.76
C PRO A 52 2.01 -2.38 26.60
N ARG A 53 1.11 -3.33 26.35
CA ARG A 53 0.15 -3.25 25.26
C ARG A 53 -0.64 -1.94 25.27
N GLU A 54 -1.14 -1.53 26.43
CA GLU A 54 -1.93 -0.31 26.57
C GLU A 54 -1.14 0.93 26.18
N GLU A 55 0.14 0.97 26.52
CA GLU A 55 1.03 2.06 26.14
C GLU A 55 1.27 2.09 24.64
N ARG A 56 1.46 0.92 24.01
CA ARG A 56 1.62 0.85 22.56
C ARG A 56 0.38 1.34 21.83
N LEU A 57 -0.80 0.93 22.27
CA LEU A 57 -2.06 1.38 21.70
C LEU A 57 -2.25 2.89 21.86
N HIS A 58 -1.87 3.42 23.02
CA HIS A 58 -1.93 4.85 23.29
C HIS A 58 -1.02 5.63 22.35
N LEU A 59 0.20 5.14 22.11
CA LEU A 59 1.13 5.78 21.20
C LEU A 59 0.58 5.84 19.75
N ILE A 60 -0.05 4.76 19.30
CA ILE A 60 -0.70 4.74 17.99
C ILE A 60 -1.82 5.79 17.93
N GLY A 61 -2.66 5.81 18.94
CA GLY A 61 -3.78 6.75 19.00
C GLY A 61 -3.32 8.20 19.01
N GLU A 62 -2.32 8.53 19.82
CA GLU A 62 -1.81 9.91 19.88
C GLU A 62 -1.18 10.35 18.56
N ALA A 63 -0.42 9.47 17.90
CA ALA A 63 0.29 9.81 16.69
C ALA A 63 -0.65 9.97 15.49
N LEU A 64 -1.70 9.19 15.40
CA LEU A 64 -2.51 9.04 14.19
C LEU A 64 -3.92 9.61 14.27
N THR A 65 -4.48 9.79 15.47
CA THR A 65 -5.82 10.36 15.61
C THR A 65 -5.86 11.77 15.02
N GLY A 66 -6.78 12.00 14.10
CA GLY A 66 -6.88 13.27 13.39
C GLY A 66 -5.96 13.40 12.18
N GLN A 67 -5.02 12.48 12.01
CA GLN A 67 -4.11 12.46 10.86
C GLN A 67 -4.57 11.50 9.77
N VAL A 68 -5.20 10.39 10.18
CA VAL A 68 -5.75 9.40 9.26
C VAL A 68 -7.17 9.04 9.70
N HIS A 69 -7.90 8.37 8.81
CA HIS A 69 -9.27 7.96 9.08
C HIS A 69 -9.33 7.04 10.32
N PRO A 70 -10.36 7.17 11.16
CA PRO A 70 -10.51 6.33 12.37
C PRO A 70 -10.46 4.83 12.10
N TYR A 71 -10.98 4.36 10.97
CA TYR A 71 -10.91 2.95 10.61
C TYR A 71 -9.47 2.47 10.49
N LEU A 72 -8.59 3.30 9.94
CA LEU A 72 -7.19 2.95 9.79
C LEU A 72 -6.47 2.96 11.14
N VAL A 73 -6.79 3.89 12.03
CA VAL A 73 -6.27 3.91 13.40
C VAL A 73 -6.67 2.61 14.11
N ASN A 74 -7.94 2.24 14.04
CA ASN A 74 -8.46 1.01 14.65
C ASN A 74 -7.80 -0.23 14.04
N PHE A 75 -7.56 -0.24 12.75
CA PHE A 75 -6.89 -1.33 12.06
C PHE A 75 -5.46 -1.52 12.58
N LEU A 76 -4.71 -0.43 12.73
CA LEU A 76 -3.36 -0.49 13.28
C LEU A 76 -3.36 -0.95 14.75
N CYS A 77 -4.32 -0.48 15.53
CA CYS A 77 -4.48 -0.93 16.90
C CYS A 77 -4.76 -2.44 16.97
N LEU A 78 -5.60 -2.94 16.08
CA LEU A 78 -5.90 -4.37 15.99
C LEU A 78 -4.65 -5.18 15.66
N LEU A 79 -3.87 -4.75 14.67
CA LEU A 79 -2.62 -5.42 14.34
C LEU A 79 -1.63 -5.40 15.51
N CYS A 80 -1.55 -4.29 16.21
CA CYS A 80 -0.70 -4.15 17.39
C CYS A 80 -1.12 -5.10 18.49
N GLU A 81 -2.41 -5.20 18.79
CA GLU A 81 -2.94 -6.11 19.80
C GLU A 81 -2.61 -7.57 19.51
N ARG A 82 -2.63 -7.94 18.23
CA ARG A 82 -2.38 -9.31 17.80
C ARG A 82 -0.91 -9.61 17.55
N GLY A 83 -0.03 -8.63 17.81
CA GLY A 83 1.40 -8.79 17.55
C GLY A 83 1.71 -8.94 16.06
N ARG A 84 0.87 -8.38 15.19
CA ARG A 84 0.98 -8.51 13.74
C ARG A 84 1.32 -7.20 13.04
N LEU A 85 1.74 -6.18 13.78
CA LEU A 85 2.06 -4.88 13.18
C LEU A 85 3.08 -4.94 12.05
N PRO A 86 4.14 -5.80 12.12
CA PRO A 86 5.07 -5.93 11.00
C PRO A 86 4.43 -6.43 9.70
N ALA A 87 3.23 -7.00 9.77
CA ALA A 87 2.49 -7.44 8.58
C ALA A 87 1.81 -6.28 7.84
N PHE A 88 1.87 -5.05 8.36
CA PHE A 88 1.18 -3.91 7.75
C PHE A 88 1.62 -3.66 6.30
N ALA A 89 2.91 -3.83 5.99
CA ALA A 89 3.41 -3.66 4.62
C ALA A 89 2.68 -4.62 3.65
N GLY A 90 2.48 -5.87 4.06
CA GLY A 90 1.72 -6.85 3.26
C GLY A 90 0.24 -6.49 3.16
N CYS A 91 -0.35 -5.97 4.23
CA CYS A 91 -1.74 -5.49 4.22
C CYS A 91 -1.91 -4.33 3.24
N ALA A 92 -0.97 -3.38 3.25
CA ALA A 92 -0.98 -2.24 2.33
C ALA A 92 -0.86 -2.68 0.88
N ALA A 93 0.03 -3.62 0.59
CA ALA A 93 0.21 -4.16 -0.75
C ALA A 93 -1.06 -4.88 -1.23
N ARG A 94 -1.70 -5.65 -0.36
CA ARG A 94 -2.95 -6.33 -0.70
C ARG A 94 -4.09 -5.35 -0.93
N TYR A 95 -4.20 -4.32 -0.11
CA TYR A 95 -5.20 -3.26 -0.29
C TYR A 95 -5.04 -2.60 -1.66
N GLU A 96 -3.82 -2.20 -2.01
CA GLU A 96 -3.54 -1.58 -3.30
C GLU A 96 -3.87 -2.52 -4.46
N GLN A 97 -3.53 -3.80 -4.34
CA GLN A 97 -3.86 -4.80 -5.35
C GLN A 97 -5.37 -4.91 -5.57
N ARG A 98 -6.15 -4.98 -4.48
CA ARG A 98 -7.61 -5.03 -4.54
C ARG A 98 -8.18 -3.76 -5.18
N TRP A 99 -7.62 -2.60 -4.84
CA TRP A 99 -8.03 -1.33 -5.45
C TRP A 99 -7.79 -1.34 -6.95
N LEU A 100 -6.62 -1.79 -7.39
CA LEU A 100 -6.30 -1.88 -8.83
C LEU A 100 -7.26 -2.82 -9.55
N GLU A 101 -7.52 -3.98 -8.99
CA GLU A 101 -8.47 -4.95 -9.54
C GLU A 101 -9.89 -4.37 -9.63
N GLY A 102 -10.32 -3.69 -8.58
CA GLY A 102 -11.65 -3.08 -8.50
C GLY A 102 -11.84 -1.94 -9.50
N HIS A 103 -10.75 -1.28 -9.92
CA HIS A 103 -10.78 -0.21 -10.92
C HIS A 103 -10.37 -0.70 -12.30
N ASN A 104 -10.34 -2.02 -12.50
CA ASN A 104 -9.93 -2.65 -13.76
C ASN A 104 -8.59 -2.11 -14.27
N THR A 105 -7.63 -1.98 -13.37
CA THR A 105 -6.33 -1.37 -13.61
C THR A 105 -5.22 -2.38 -13.44
N VAL A 106 -4.24 -2.33 -14.32
CA VAL A 106 -3.04 -3.15 -14.26
C VAL A 106 -1.82 -2.24 -14.13
N ARG A 107 -0.91 -2.60 -13.26
CA ARG A 107 0.37 -1.91 -13.13
C ARG A 107 1.45 -2.74 -13.78
N GLY A 108 2.29 -2.09 -14.58
CA GLY A 108 3.41 -2.73 -15.25
C GLY A 108 4.67 -1.88 -15.17
N ARG A 109 5.79 -2.50 -15.51
CA ARG A 109 7.09 -1.85 -15.55
C ARG A 109 7.70 -2.02 -16.92
N VAL A 110 8.23 -0.93 -17.48
CA VAL A 110 8.90 -0.92 -18.78
C VAL A 110 10.38 -0.67 -18.56
N SER A 111 11.23 -1.59 -19.04
CA SER A 111 12.67 -1.41 -19.05
C SER A 111 13.11 -0.93 -20.42
N SER A 112 13.94 0.11 -20.48
CA SER A 112 14.46 0.65 -21.72
C SER A 112 15.93 1.02 -21.58
N ALA A 113 16.64 1.08 -22.72
CA ALA A 113 18.05 1.44 -22.75
C ALA A 113 18.28 2.90 -22.39
N VAL A 114 17.32 3.76 -22.71
CA VAL A 114 17.34 5.20 -22.38
C VAL A 114 16.05 5.57 -21.64
N PRO A 115 16.07 6.66 -20.85
CA PRO A 115 14.87 7.07 -20.13
C PRO A 115 13.71 7.38 -21.09
N LEU A 116 12.52 6.89 -20.75
CA LEU A 116 11.29 7.23 -21.45
C LEU A 116 10.66 8.45 -20.81
N THR A 117 10.13 9.36 -21.62
CA THR A 117 9.38 10.51 -21.13
C THR A 117 8.02 10.07 -20.62
N GLU A 118 7.38 10.91 -19.80
CA GLU A 118 6.01 10.65 -19.34
C GLU A 118 5.05 10.51 -20.52
N THR A 119 5.23 11.33 -21.56
CA THR A 119 4.42 11.24 -22.78
C THR A 119 4.55 9.88 -23.45
N GLN A 120 5.77 9.37 -23.57
CA GLN A 120 6.03 8.05 -24.14
C GLN A 120 5.42 6.92 -23.31
N LEU A 121 5.56 6.98 -21.99
CA LEU A 121 4.97 5.98 -21.07
C LEU A 121 3.44 6.03 -21.15
N THR A 122 2.85 7.20 -21.18
CA THR A 122 1.40 7.37 -21.28
C THR A 122 0.86 6.82 -22.59
N ALA A 123 1.56 7.10 -23.70
CA ALA A 123 1.17 6.59 -25.02
C ALA A 123 1.24 5.05 -25.05
N LEU A 124 2.31 4.47 -24.49
CA LEU A 124 2.47 3.02 -24.43
C LEU A 124 1.39 2.39 -23.54
N ALA A 125 1.10 2.99 -22.38
CA ALA A 125 0.05 2.53 -21.50
C ALA A 125 -1.32 2.54 -22.18
N ALA A 126 -1.63 3.59 -22.94
CA ALA A 126 -2.89 3.69 -23.65
C ALA A 126 -3.03 2.57 -24.69
N ARG A 127 -1.97 2.27 -25.43
CA ARG A 127 -1.98 1.18 -26.41
C ARG A 127 -2.16 -0.19 -25.75
N MET A 128 -1.46 -0.44 -24.66
CA MET A 128 -1.61 -1.68 -23.91
C MET A 128 -3.01 -1.80 -23.31
N GLY A 129 -3.57 -0.69 -22.84
CA GLY A 129 -4.93 -0.66 -22.31
C GLY A 129 -5.97 -1.04 -23.33
N GLU A 130 -5.85 -0.55 -24.57
CA GLU A 130 -6.73 -0.92 -25.66
C GLU A 130 -6.68 -2.42 -25.96
N THR A 131 -5.47 -2.99 -25.97
CA THR A 131 -5.27 -4.41 -26.23
C THR A 131 -5.82 -5.30 -25.11
N LEU A 132 -5.62 -4.91 -23.85
CA LEU A 132 -6.01 -5.69 -22.68
C LEU A 132 -7.43 -5.42 -22.21
N GLY A 133 -8.06 -4.33 -22.67
CA GLY A 133 -9.36 -3.90 -22.19
C GLY A 133 -9.30 -3.42 -20.74
N LYS A 134 -8.16 -2.90 -20.31
CA LYS A 134 -7.92 -2.45 -18.94
C LYS A 134 -7.20 -1.10 -18.93
N HIS A 135 -7.32 -0.41 -17.81
CA HIS A 135 -6.52 0.78 -17.58
C HIS A 135 -5.11 0.34 -17.17
N VAL A 136 -4.10 0.84 -17.85
CA VAL A 136 -2.71 0.42 -17.62
C VAL A 136 -1.90 1.58 -17.05
N LEU A 137 -1.20 1.30 -15.94
CA LEU A 137 -0.25 2.23 -15.34
C LEU A 137 1.15 1.66 -15.54
N LEU A 138 2.02 2.43 -16.19
CA LEU A 138 3.38 2.00 -16.47
C LEU A 138 4.39 2.85 -15.73
N GLU A 139 5.44 2.17 -15.25
CA GLU A 139 6.59 2.78 -14.61
C GLU A 139 7.82 2.43 -15.45
N GLY A 140 8.63 3.43 -15.77
CA GLY A 140 9.83 3.22 -16.55
C GLY A 140 11.06 2.95 -15.71
N THR A 141 11.89 2.02 -16.15
CA THR A 141 13.22 1.79 -15.60
C THR A 141 14.25 1.83 -16.71
N VAL A 142 15.46 2.28 -16.39
CA VAL A 142 16.55 2.37 -17.36
C VAL A 142 17.48 1.18 -17.17
N SER A 143 17.75 0.48 -18.25
CA SER A 143 18.66 -0.67 -18.26
C SER A 143 19.62 -0.54 -19.44
N PRO A 144 20.77 0.14 -19.26
CA PRO A 144 21.72 0.38 -20.36
C PRO A 144 22.22 -0.88 -21.05
N SER A 145 22.19 -2.02 -20.36
CA SER A 145 22.56 -3.30 -20.94
C SER A 145 21.67 -3.76 -22.09
N LEU A 146 20.53 -3.11 -22.29
CA LEU A 146 19.62 -3.41 -23.41
C LEU A 146 20.10 -2.80 -24.73
N ILE A 147 21.10 -1.92 -24.69
CA ILE A 147 21.74 -1.39 -25.87
C ILE A 147 22.77 -2.40 -26.36
N GLY A 148 22.54 -2.94 -27.52
CA GLY A 148 23.56 -3.82 -28.03
C GLY A 148 23.09 -4.85 -28.94
#